data_8fe345456fd3c9f0c47d2497bce44897
#
_entry.id   8fe345456fd3c9f0c47d2497bce44897
#
_cell.length_a   1.000
_cell.length_b   1.000
_cell.length_c   1.000
_cell.angle_alpha   90.00
_cell.angle_beta   90.00
_cell.angle_gamma   90.00
#
_symmetry.space_group_name_H-M   'P 1'
#
loop_
_entity.id
_entity.type
_entity.pdbx_description
1 polymer ?
#
loop_
_entity_poly.entity_id
_entity_poly.type
_entity_poly.pdbx_seq_one_letter_code
_entity_poly.pdbx_strand_id
1 'polypeptide(L)'
;PIATATLAAVTRTLDTPNPDRNEANFASAMVVSVAFASNIGGFATPIGTPVNPIAIGLIEKNLGVRVTFVEWLGFGLPFVVLGIPLCWWILSRVTMPFTLPRADREAVQAAIGDSGPMTRPERRVVTVVLAASAAWVFQPLLEARLPGITDAGIAIAAALLMFVLPSGAADGKPARLLEWSDARRAPF
;
A
#
# COMPACT_ATOMS: atom_id res chain seq x y z
N PRO A 1 -0.93 -9.13 -8.09
CA PRO A 1 -1.04 -8.90 -9.53
C PRO A 1 0.01 -7.91 -10.05
N ILE A 2 0.13 -6.70 -9.45
CA ILE A 2 1.10 -5.68 -9.91
C ILE A 2 2.54 -6.19 -9.78
N ALA A 3 2.89 -6.76 -8.62
CA ALA A 3 4.22 -7.32 -8.37
C ALA A 3 4.56 -8.48 -9.34
N THR A 4 3.59 -9.32 -9.68
CA THR A 4 3.77 -10.41 -10.64
C THR A 4 3.97 -9.89 -12.06
N ALA A 5 3.21 -8.87 -12.48
CA ALA A 5 3.39 -8.22 -13.77
C ALA A 5 4.74 -7.52 -13.87
N THR A 6 5.15 -6.82 -12.80
CA THR A 6 6.47 -6.18 -12.71
C THR A 6 7.59 -7.21 -12.76
N LEU A 7 7.47 -8.31 -12.00
CA LEU A 7 8.44 -9.39 -12.00
C LEU A 7 8.53 -10.05 -13.40
N ALA A 8 7.40 -10.33 -14.03
CA ALA A 8 7.37 -10.92 -15.37
C ALA A 8 8.03 -10.00 -16.42
N ALA A 9 7.79 -8.69 -16.36
CA ALA A 9 8.42 -7.72 -17.26
C ALA A 9 9.94 -7.66 -17.04
N VAL A 10 10.39 -7.63 -15.80
CA VAL A 10 11.81 -7.61 -15.42
C VAL A 10 12.50 -8.92 -15.83
N THR A 11 11.90 -10.08 -15.51
CA THR A 11 12.45 -11.39 -15.85
C THR A 11 12.59 -11.56 -17.36
N ARG A 12 11.59 -11.15 -18.12
CA ARG A 12 11.62 -11.20 -19.58
C ARG A 12 12.75 -10.34 -20.16
N THR A 13 13.00 -9.17 -19.60
CA THR A 13 14.09 -8.29 -20.02
C THR A 13 15.46 -8.85 -19.65
N LEU A 14 15.57 -9.53 -18.51
CA LEU A 14 16.81 -10.18 -18.06
C LEU A 14 17.13 -11.45 -18.86
N ASP A 15 16.11 -12.18 -19.33
CA ASP A 15 16.27 -13.41 -20.12
C ASP A 15 16.52 -13.12 -21.61
N THR A 16 16.32 -11.88 -22.07
CA THR A 16 16.57 -11.50 -23.47
C THR A 16 18.06 -11.14 -23.64
N PRO A 17 18.81 -11.85 -24.48
CA PRO A 17 20.26 -11.62 -24.60
C PRO A 17 20.66 -10.23 -25.11
N ASN A 18 19.73 -9.50 -25.69
CA ASN A 18 19.92 -8.14 -26.17
C ASN A 18 18.56 -7.40 -26.19
N PRO A 19 18.07 -6.93 -25.03
CA PRO A 19 16.76 -6.28 -24.98
C PRO A 19 16.78 -4.99 -25.79
N ASP A 20 15.70 -4.76 -26.56
CA ASP A 20 15.51 -3.48 -27.23
C ASP A 20 15.44 -2.36 -26.18
N ARG A 21 15.94 -1.18 -26.57
CA ARG A 21 15.97 0.00 -25.66
C ARG A 21 14.61 0.32 -25.07
N ASN A 22 13.55 0.07 -25.81
CA ASN A 22 12.17 0.28 -25.37
C ASN A 22 11.77 -0.72 -24.26
N GLU A 23 12.14 -2.00 -24.40
CA GLU A 23 11.89 -3.04 -23.39
C GLU A 23 12.70 -2.78 -22.11
N ALA A 24 13.98 -2.43 -22.24
CA ALA A 24 14.83 -2.09 -21.12
C ALA A 24 14.31 -0.85 -20.36
N ASN A 25 13.86 0.19 -21.07
CA ASN A 25 13.25 1.37 -20.48
C ASN A 25 11.94 1.03 -19.75
N PHE A 26 11.11 0.19 -20.35
CA PHE A 26 9.85 -0.23 -19.74
C PHE A 26 10.09 -1.00 -18.43
N ALA A 27 10.97 -2.00 -18.44
CA ALA A 27 11.29 -2.77 -17.24
C ALA A 27 11.89 -1.89 -16.14
N SER A 28 12.82 -1.01 -16.49
CA SER A 28 13.43 -0.07 -15.54
C SER A 28 12.39 0.92 -14.99
N ALA A 29 11.55 1.48 -15.85
CA ALA A 29 10.48 2.39 -15.43
C ALA A 29 9.49 1.71 -14.48
N MET A 30 9.14 0.45 -14.72
CA MET A 30 8.25 -0.32 -13.83
C MET A 30 8.84 -0.51 -12.43
N VAL A 31 10.10 -0.96 -12.34
CA VAL A 31 10.77 -1.15 -11.03
C VAL A 31 10.88 0.16 -10.26
N VAL A 32 11.38 1.20 -10.95
CA VAL A 32 11.57 2.52 -10.36
C VAL A 32 10.23 3.15 -9.96
N SER A 33 9.18 2.99 -10.78
CA SER A 33 7.84 3.47 -10.48
C SER A 33 7.26 2.85 -9.21
N VAL A 34 7.47 1.55 -8.97
CA VAL A 34 7.01 0.88 -7.75
C VAL A 34 7.72 1.47 -6.53
N ALA A 35 9.03 1.70 -6.60
CA ALA A 35 9.79 2.28 -5.49
C ALA A 35 9.34 3.72 -5.17
N PHE A 36 9.20 4.57 -6.20
CA PHE A 36 8.74 5.95 -6.00
C PHE A 36 7.27 6.02 -5.55
N ALA A 37 6.38 5.22 -6.15
CA ALA A 37 4.98 5.18 -5.77
C ALA A 37 4.80 4.71 -4.32
N SER A 38 5.62 3.75 -3.86
CA SER A 38 5.62 3.30 -2.47
C SER A 38 6.05 4.41 -1.51
N ASN A 39 7.13 5.14 -1.83
CA ASN A 39 7.61 6.24 -1.00
C ASN A 39 6.62 7.42 -0.97
N ILE A 40 6.16 7.87 -2.16
CA ILE A 40 5.20 8.97 -2.28
C ILE A 40 3.88 8.58 -1.60
N GLY A 41 3.35 7.38 -1.90
CA GLY A 41 2.10 6.88 -1.33
C GLY A 41 2.16 6.71 0.18
N GLY A 42 3.31 6.27 0.70
CA GLY A 42 3.54 6.14 2.13
C GLY A 42 3.45 7.47 2.89
N PHE A 43 3.69 8.59 2.22
CA PHE A 43 3.55 9.92 2.84
C PHE A 43 2.08 10.32 3.08
N ALA A 44 1.12 9.66 2.43
CA ALA A 44 -0.30 9.99 2.53
C ALA A 44 -0.85 9.92 3.96
N THR A 45 -0.39 8.96 4.76
CA THR A 45 -0.93 8.72 6.10
C THR A 45 0.17 8.71 7.16
N PRO A 46 -0.14 9.03 8.43
CA PRO A 46 0.83 8.96 9.52
C PRO A 46 1.53 7.60 9.66
N ILE A 47 0.84 6.53 9.32
CA ILE A 47 1.33 5.14 9.46
C ILE A 47 1.89 4.57 8.16
N GLY A 48 1.88 5.32 7.07
CA GLY A 48 2.31 4.84 5.75
C GLY A 48 3.81 4.55 5.66
N THR A 49 4.63 5.24 6.45
CA THR A 49 6.07 4.97 6.62
C THR A 49 6.49 5.18 8.06
N PRO A 50 7.55 4.50 8.57
CA PRO A 50 8.06 4.72 9.94
C PRO A 50 8.56 6.15 10.18
N VAL A 51 8.92 6.88 9.14
CA VAL A 51 9.41 8.27 9.24
C VAL A 51 8.31 9.24 9.66
N ASN A 52 7.07 8.99 9.22
CA ASN A 52 5.95 9.90 9.49
C ASN A 52 5.65 10.02 11.00
N PRO A 53 5.47 8.94 11.78
CA PRO A 53 5.23 9.07 13.21
C PRO A 53 6.44 9.64 13.97
N ILE A 54 7.67 9.43 13.49
CA ILE A 54 8.87 10.07 14.05
C ILE A 54 8.79 11.58 13.83
N ALA A 55 8.45 12.03 12.63
CA ALA A 55 8.29 13.45 12.32
C ALA A 55 7.17 14.08 13.18
N ILE A 56 6.03 13.43 13.34
CA ILE A 56 4.93 13.87 14.20
C ILE A 56 5.41 14.02 15.64
N GLY A 57 6.11 13.01 16.19
CA GLY A 57 6.65 13.07 17.55
C GLY A 57 7.68 14.19 17.75
N LEU A 58 8.50 14.50 16.73
CA LEU A 58 9.43 15.63 16.78
C LEU A 58 8.71 16.97 16.74
N ILE A 59 7.65 17.11 15.96
CA ILE A 59 6.80 18.32 15.89
C ILE A 59 6.16 18.54 17.27
N GLU A 60 5.56 17.52 17.85
CA GLU A 60 4.94 17.60 19.18
C GLU A 60 5.96 17.98 20.25
N LYS A 61 7.13 17.32 20.26
CA LYS A 61 8.18 17.57 21.24
C LYS A 61 8.79 18.98 21.16
N ASN A 62 9.03 19.49 19.94
CA ASN A 62 9.77 20.74 19.77
C ASN A 62 8.85 21.98 19.67
N LEU A 63 7.64 21.80 19.13
CA LEU A 63 6.70 22.89 18.88
C LEU A 63 5.47 22.86 19.80
N GLY A 64 5.27 21.78 20.56
CA GLY A 64 4.09 21.60 21.40
C GLY A 64 2.79 21.41 20.59
N VAL A 65 2.89 21.16 19.29
CA VAL A 65 1.74 21.00 18.37
C VAL A 65 1.47 19.52 18.17
N ARG A 66 0.29 19.06 18.59
CA ARG A 66 -0.17 17.70 18.35
C ARG A 66 -0.77 17.62 16.95
N VAL A 67 -0.18 16.80 16.09
CA VAL A 67 -0.67 16.57 14.73
C VAL A 67 -1.54 15.31 14.73
N THR A 68 -2.81 15.48 14.46
CA THR A 68 -3.78 14.38 14.36
C THR A 68 -3.69 13.66 13.01
N PHE A 69 -4.26 12.46 12.93
CA PHE A 69 -4.32 11.68 11.69
C PHE A 69 -4.97 12.49 10.54
N VAL A 70 -6.06 13.20 10.82
CA VAL A 70 -6.80 13.98 9.81
C VAL A 70 -6.01 15.21 9.34
N GLU A 71 -5.32 15.89 10.26
CA GLU A 71 -4.47 17.03 9.91
C GLU A 71 -3.30 16.57 9.01
N TRP A 72 -2.69 15.42 9.32
CA TRP A 72 -1.69 14.85 8.43
C TRP A 72 -2.25 14.54 7.04
N LEU A 73 -3.43 13.93 6.94
CA LEU A 73 -4.08 13.68 5.66
C LEU A 73 -4.30 14.99 4.87
N GLY A 74 -4.60 16.08 5.54
CA GLY A 74 -4.87 17.37 4.91
C GLY A 74 -3.75 17.88 4.01
N PHE A 75 -2.49 17.57 4.33
CA PHE A 75 -1.35 17.89 3.47
C PHE A 75 -0.75 16.66 2.76
N GLY A 76 -0.83 15.48 3.35
CA GLY A 76 -0.29 14.27 2.77
C GLY A 76 -1.03 13.82 1.51
N LEU A 77 -2.36 13.84 1.53
CA LEU A 77 -3.17 13.45 0.37
C LEU A 77 -2.96 14.36 -0.85
N PRO A 78 -3.01 15.70 -0.75
CA PRO A 78 -2.70 16.57 -1.89
C PRO A 78 -1.30 16.32 -2.46
N PHE A 79 -0.30 16.10 -1.59
CA PHE A 79 1.05 15.77 -2.01
C PHE A 79 1.09 14.48 -2.84
N VAL A 80 0.38 13.43 -2.41
CA VAL A 80 0.34 12.13 -3.10
C VAL A 80 -0.43 12.23 -4.42
N VAL A 81 -1.59 12.90 -4.41
CA VAL A 81 -2.44 13.09 -5.60
C VAL A 81 -1.71 13.85 -6.71
N LEU A 82 -0.85 14.79 -6.36
CA LEU A 82 -0.02 15.53 -7.32
C LEU A 82 1.28 14.79 -7.63
N GLY A 83 1.91 14.21 -6.62
CA GLY A 83 3.23 13.59 -6.72
C GLY A 83 3.24 12.31 -7.55
N ILE A 84 2.24 11.44 -7.42
CA ILE A 84 2.18 10.19 -8.19
C ILE A 84 2.02 10.45 -9.69
N PRO A 85 1.05 11.25 -10.17
CA PRO A 85 0.95 11.56 -11.59
C PRO A 85 2.18 12.27 -12.15
N LEU A 86 2.76 13.20 -11.38
CA LEU A 86 3.98 13.90 -11.77
C LEU A 86 5.17 12.94 -11.90
N CYS A 87 5.36 12.07 -10.92
CA CYS A 87 6.39 11.05 -10.95
C CYS A 87 6.22 10.10 -12.15
N TRP A 88 4.99 9.64 -12.38
CA TRP A 88 4.67 8.80 -13.54
C TRP A 88 4.98 9.51 -14.86
N TRP A 89 4.60 10.79 -15.00
CA TRP A 89 4.88 11.59 -16.19
C TRP A 89 6.38 11.74 -16.43
N ILE A 90 7.15 12.08 -15.39
CA ILE A 90 8.61 12.22 -15.49
C ILE A 90 9.27 10.90 -15.89
N LEU A 91 8.91 9.81 -15.22
CA LEU A 91 9.51 8.49 -15.49
C LEU A 91 9.18 8.00 -16.90
N SER A 92 7.91 8.09 -17.33
CA SER A 92 7.44 7.53 -18.60
C SER A 92 7.72 8.40 -19.82
N ARG A 93 7.97 9.69 -19.65
CA ARG A 93 8.14 10.63 -20.78
C ARG A 93 9.50 11.29 -20.84
N VAL A 94 10.14 11.51 -19.70
CA VAL A 94 11.40 12.26 -19.65
C VAL A 94 12.59 11.32 -19.42
N THR A 95 12.53 10.48 -18.37
CA THR A 95 13.69 9.70 -17.94
C THR A 95 13.84 8.40 -18.72
N MET A 96 12.74 7.67 -18.88
CA MET A 96 12.70 6.35 -19.51
C MET A 96 11.52 6.27 -20.48
N PRO A 97 11.57 7.01 -21.60
CA PRO A 97 10.47 6.99 -22.56
C PRO A 97 10.31 5.59 -23.16
N PHE A 98 9.09 5.07 -23.10
CA PHE A 98 8.72 3.78 -23.69
C PHE A 98 7.35 3.85 -24.33
N THR A 99 7.14 2.98 -25.31
CA THR A 99 5.85 2.73 -25.93
C THR A 99 5.45 1.29 -25.67
N LEU A 100 4.26 1.05 -25.12
CA LEU A 100 3.74 -0.29 -24.90
C LEU A 100 3.23 -0.86 -26.22
N PRO A 101 3.82 -1.95 -26.76
CA PRO A 101 3.24 -2.70 -27.85
C PRO A 101 1.86 -3.24 -27.46
N ARG A 102 0.93 -3.31 -28.42
CA ARG A 102 -0.44 -3.83 -28.17
C ARG A 102 -0.44 -5.27 -27.65
N ALA A 103 0.49 -6.10 -28.13
CA ALA A 103 0.65 -7.49 -27.71
C ALA A 103 0.99 -7.64 -26.21
N ASP A 104 1.77 -6.73 -25.66
CA ASP A 104 2.13 -6.77 -24.23
C ASP A 104 0.95 -6.36 -23.34
N ARG A 105 0.03 -5.55 -23.84
CA ARG A 105 -1.19 -5.17 -23.14
C ARG A 105 -2.12 -6.37 -22.94
N GLU A 106 -2.27 -7.20 -23.94
CA GLU A 106 -3.07 -8.43 -23.86
C GLU A 106 -2.41 -9.46 -22.95
N ALA A 107 -1.09 -9.61 -23.01
CA ALA A 107 -0.33 -10.49 -22.15
C ALA A 107 -0.39 -10.05 -20.68
N VAL A 108 -0.30 -8.75 -20.41
CA VAL A 108 -0.48 -8.19 -19.04
C VAL A 108 -1.92 -8.42 -18.57
N GLN A 109 -2.91 -8.23 -19.41
CA GLN A 109 -4.31 -8.45 -19.07
C GLN A 109 -4.60 -9.93 -18.79
N ALA A 110 -4.00 -10.84 -19.56
CA ALA A 110 -4.07 -12.27 -19.33
C ALA A 110 -3.33 -12.71 -18.06
N ALA A 111 -2.18 -12.07 -17.74
CA ALA A 111 -1.40 -12.33 -16.53
C ALA A 111 -2.07 -11.80 -15.24
N ILE A 112 -2.88 -10.72 -15.35
CA ILE A 112 -3.67 -10.21 -14.22
C ILE A 112 -4.79 -11.21 -13.88
N GLY A 113 -5.23 -12.02 -14.82
CA GLY A 113 -6.29 -13.00 -14.67
C GLY A 113 -7.64 -12.38 -14.28
N ASP A 114 -8.71 -13.12 -14.42
CA ASP A 114 -9.97 -12.76 -13.78
C ASP A 114 -9.83 -13.00 -12.28
N SER A 115 -9.55 -11.95 -11.53
CA SER A 115 -9.64 -11.99 -10.07
C SER A 115 -11.11 -12.16 -9.71
N GLY A 116 -11.56 -13.39 -9.57
CA GLY A 116 -12.95 -13.75 -9.26
C GLY A 116 -13.58 -12.89 -8.15
N PRO A 117 -14.84 -13.11 -7.79
CA PRO A 117 -15.50 -12.34 -6.75
C PRO A 117 -14.73 -12.41 -5.43
N MET A 118 -14.70 -11.31 -4.71
CA MET A 118 -14.00 -11.17 -3.42
C MET A 118 -14.41 -12.30 -2.47
N THR A 119 -13.42 -13.02 -1.98
CA THR A 119 -13.62 -14.14 -1.05
C THR A 119 -14.08 -13.67 0.33
N ARG A 120 -14.62 -14.58 1.14
CA ARG A 120 -15.04 -14.25 2.51
C ARG A 120 -13.89 -13.74 3.40
N PRO A 121 -12.68 -14.34 3.37
CA PRO A 121 -11.53 -13.79 4.09
C PRO A 121 -11.17 -12.39 3.64
N GLU A 122 -11.08 -12.14 2.34
CA GLU A 122 -10.75 -10.81 1.79
C GLU A 122 -11.74 -9.75 2.25
N ARG A 123 -13.05 -10.05 2.19
CA ARG A 123 -14.08 -9.13 2.66
C ARG A 123 -13.94 -8.81 4.15
N ARG A 124 -13.57 -9.78 4.99
CA ARG A 124 -13.33 -9.56 6.42
C ARG A 124 -12.10 -8.68 6.67
N VAL A 125 -11.00 -8.93 5.94
CA VAL A 125 -9.81 -8.07 6.00
C VAL A 125 -10.17 -6.64 5.61
N VAL A 126 -10.85 -6.45 4.49
CA VAL A 126 -11.29 -5.12 4.03
C VAL A 126 -12.19 -4.45 5.08
N THR A 127 -13.09 -5.20 5.72
CA THR A 127 -13.94 -4.66 6.79
C THR A 127 -13.12 -4.17 7.99
N VAL A 128 -12.13 -4.94 8.44
CA VAL A 128 -11.26 -4.54 9.55
C VAL A 128 -10.43 -3.30 9.18
N VAL A 129 -9.88 -3.25 7.97
CA VAL A 129 -9.11 -2.09 7.47
C VAL A 129 -10.00 -0.85 7.39
N LEU A 130 -11.21 -0.97 6.83
CA LEU A 130 -12.14 0.16 6.75
C LEU A 130 -12.59 0.63 8.14
N ALA A 131 -12.83 -0.29 9.07
CA ALA A 131 -13.19 0.05 10.45
C ALA A 131 -12.04 0.79 11.17
N ALA A 132 -10.79 0.35 11.00
CA ALA A 132 -9.62 1.03 11.55
C ALA A 132 -9.45 2.42 10.91
N SER A 133 -9.60 2.53 9.59
CA SER A 133 -9.53 3.81 8.88
C SER A 133 -10.62 4.79 9.36
N ALA A 134 -11.84 4.29 9.54
CA ALA A 134 -12.92 5.09 10.11
C ALA A 134 -12.63 5.53 11.56
N ALA A 135 -12.07 4.62 12.39
CA ALA A 135 -11.69 4.94 13.74
C ALA A 135 -10.61 6.04 13.81
N TRP A 136 -9.64 6.05 12.88
CA TRP A 136 -8.66 7.13 12.78
C TRP A 136 -9.27 8.46 12.34
N VAL A 137 -10.15 8.43 11.33
CA VAL A 137 -10.84 9.65 10.85
C VAL A 137 -11.73 10.25 11.93
N PHE A 138 -12.44 9.40 12.68
CA PHE A 138 -13.34 9.82 13.74
C PHE A 138 -12.71 9.83 15.15
N GLN A 139 -11.37 9.71 15.23
CA GLN A 139 -10.65 9.68 16.51
C GLN A 139 -11.01 10.84 17.43
N PRO A 140 -11.12 12.10 17.00
CA PRO A 140 -11.51 13.21 17.88
C PRO A 140 -12.88 13.01 18.54
N LEU A 141 -13.85 12.41 17.82
CA LEU A 141 -15.15 12.07 18.36
C LEU A 141 -15.06 10.88 19.33
N LEU A 142 -14.22 9.90 19.03
CA LEU A 142 -14.03 8.71 19.87
C LEU A 142 -13.32 9.08 21.17
N GLU A 143 -12.36 9.99 21.16
CA GLU A 143 -11.63 10.46 22.33
C GLU A 143 -12.57 11.14 23.34
N ALA A 144 -13.62 11.84 22.88
CA ALA A 144 -14.64 12.41 23.72
C ALA A 144 -15.47 11.35 24.50
N ARG A 145 -15.58 10.13 23.99
CA ARG A 145 -16.33 9.02 24.59
C ARG A 145 -15.41 7.99 25.28
N LEU A 146 -14.20 7.82 24.79
CA LEU A 146 -13.19 6.85 25.23
C LEU A 146 -11.86 7.59 25.44
N PRO A 147 -11.68 8.25 26.60
CA PRO A 147 -10.45 8.97 26.89
C PRO A 147 -9.23 8.04 26.84
N GLY A 148 -8.17 8.46 26.15
CA GLY A 148 -6.93 7.69 26.01
C GLY A 148 -6.85 6.83 24.78
N ILE A 149 -7.82 6.90 23.85
CA ILE A 149 -7.68 6.25 22.53
C ILE A 149 -6.59 6.97 21.73
N THR A 150 -5.65 6.20 21.22
CA THR A 150 -4.52 6.71 20.41
C THR A 150 -4.49 6.05 19.05
N ASP A 151 -3.81 6.67 18.08
CA ASP A 151 -3.61 6.10 16.74
C ASP A 151 -2.95 4.72 16.82
N ALA A 152 -1.95 4.57 17.71
CA ALA A 152 -1.29 3.31 17.97
C ALA A 152 -2.25 2.28 18.59
N GLY A 153 -3.14 2.70 19.50
CA GLY A 153 -4.15 1.84 20.10
C GLY A 153 -5.12 1.28 19.06
N ILE A 154 -5.57 2.10 18.11
CA ILE A 154 -6.43 1.68 16.99
C ILE A 154 -5.70 0.65 16.12
N ALA A 155 -4.42 0.92 15.77
CA ALA A 155 -3.62 0.00 14.97
C ALA A 155 -3.45 -1.37 15.64
N ILE A 156 -3.10 -1.37 16.93
CA ILE A 156 -2.93 -2.60 17.72
C ILE A 156 -4.26 -3.36 17.83
N ALA A 157 -5.37 -2.68 18.08
CA ALA A 157 -6.68 -3.29 18.14
C ALA A 157 -7.07 -3.94 16.80
N ALA A 158 -6.84 -3.27 15.66
CA ALA A 158 -7.08 -3.80 14.34
C ALA A 158 -6.20 -5.03 14.05
N ALA A 159 -4.92 -4.99 14.43
CA ALA A 159 -4.00 -6.11 14.28
C ALA A 159 -4.48 -7.32 15.13
N LEU A 160 -4.83 -7.11 16.39
CA LEU A 160 -5.36 -8.16 17.27
C LEU A 160 -6.66 -8.77 16.71
N LEU A 161 -7.54 -7.96 16.15
CA LEU A 161 -8.76 -8.44 15.50
C LEU A 161 -8.45 -9.40 14.35
N MET A 162 -7.41 -9.14 13.56
CA MET A 162 -6.99 -10.05 12.49
C MET A 162 -6.55 -11.43 13.02
N PHE A 163 -5.93 -11.49 14.20
CA PHE A 163 -5.54 -12.75 14.85
C PHE A 163 -6.70 -13.48 15.51
N VAL A 164 -7.79 -12.76 15.88
CA VAL A 164 -8.93 -13.37 16.57
C VAL A 164 -10.02 -13.80 15.60
N LEU A 165 -10.28 -13.00 14.55
CA LEU A 165 -11.36 -13.27 13.61
C LEU A 165 -11.09 -14.53 12.77
N PRO A 166 -12.07 -15.44 12.64
CA PRO A 166 -11.93 -16.60 11.77
C PRO A 166 -11.89 -16.16 10.30
N SER A 167 -11.16 -16.86 9.46
CA SER A 167 -11.09 -16.56 8.02
C SER A 167 -12.43 -16.74 7.33
N GLY A 168 -13.19 -17.76 7.73
CA GLY A 168 -14.43 -18.15 7.05
C GLY A 168 -14.19 -18.69 5.65
N ALA A 169 -12.97 -19.21 5.39
CA ALA A 169 -12.66 -19.91 4.15
C ALA A 169 -13.54 -21.17 4.01
N ALA A 170 -13.87 -21.51 2.75
CA ALA A 170 -14.76 -22.62 2.44
C ALA A 170 -14.14 -24.01 2.72
N ASP A 171 -12.84 -24.07 3.01
CA ASP A 171 -12.04 -25.29 3.13
C ASP A 171 -12.29 -26.08 4.44
N GLY A 172 -13.25 -25.61 5.26
CA GLY A 172 -13.62 -26.30 6.51
C GLY A 172 -12.55 -26.32 7.61
N LYS A 173 -11.38 -25.75 7.37
CA LYS A 173 -10.33 -25.61 8.38
C LYS A 173 -10.57 -24.36 9.23
N PRO A 174 -10.46 -24.46 10.57
CA PRO A 174 -10.57 -23.29 11.45
C PRO A 174 -9.30 -22.44 11.31
N ALA A 175 -9.15 -21.71 10.20
CA ALA A 175 -8.08 -20.76 9.98
C ALA A 175 -8.52 -19.37 10.44
N ARG A 176 -7.61 -18.60 11.00
CA ARG A 176 -7.81 -17.19 11.35
C ARG A 176 -7.48 -16.30 10.15
N LEU A 177 -7.88 -15.03 10.18
CA LEU A 177 -7.54 -14.09 9.11
C LEU A 177 -6.04 -13.87 8.97
N LEU A 178 -5.33 -13.89 10.12
CA LEU A 178 -3.86 -13.82 10.18
C LEU A 178 -3.38 -14.89 11.17
N GLU A 179 -2.42 -15.70 10.75
CA GLU A 179 -1.74 -16.66 11.60
C GLU A 179 -0.35 -16.15 11.99
N TRP A 180 0.17 -16.60 13.13
CA TRP A 180 1.49 -16.20 13.60
C TRP A 180 2.62 -16.62 12.65
N SER A 181 2.41 -17.72 11.94
CA SER A 181 3.30 -18.19 10.87
C SER A 181 3.43 -17.19 9.73
N ASP A 182 2.34 -16.48 9.39
CA ASP A 182 2.31 -15.51 8.31
C ASP A 182 2.95 -14.18 8.77
N ALA A 183 2.66 -13.78 10.01
CA ALA A 183 3.25 -12.58 10.60
C ALA A 183 4.79 -12.68 10.68
N ARG A 184 5.34 -13.87 10.98
CA ARG A 184 6.80 -14.08 11.01
C ARG A 184 7.47 -14.09 9.63
N ARG A 185 6.71 -14.22 8.56
CA ARG A 185 7.22 -14.18 7.17
C ARG A 185 7.19 -12.78 6.58
N ALA A 186 6.56 -11.82 7.28
CA ALA A 186 6.56 -10.44 6.84
C ALA A 186 8.00 -9.90 6.85
N PRO A 187 8.50 -9.37 5.74
CA PRO A 187 9.81 -8.73 5.71
C PRO A 187 9.75 -7.43 6.51
N PHE A 188 10.55 -7.36 7.57
CA PHE A 188 10.78 -6.15 8.35
C PHE A 188 12.03 -5.44 7.84
#